data_99fab97f5b607142b4557d512b95f931
#
_entry.id   99fab97f5b607142b4557d512b95f931
#
_cell.length_a   1.000
_cell.length_b   1.000
_cell.length_c   1.000
_cell.angle_alpha   90.00
_cell.angle_beta   90.00
_cell.angle_gamma   90.00
#
_symmetry.space_group_name_H-M   'P 1'
#
loop_
_entity.id
_entity.type
_entity.pdbx_description
1 polymer ?
#
loop_
_entity_poly.entity_id
_entity_poly.type
_entity_poly.pdbx_seq_one_letter_code
_entity_poly.pdbx_strand_id
1 'polypeptide(L)'
;MYSLQPAHPEAVKAVSSFKTHPVRFLSISGNGTLCYGYDGEIYTQQDGAAPQKVQIEIIRDDRPDTARLTFTNGATSATVSPDGKQVAFIARGEVFVTSADYATTKQITHTPAGESGLSFAPDNRTLAYASERNGNWQLYLAKIVRKEDPNFPNATIVEEEALLPSATVERAFPQFSPDG
;
A
#
# COMPACT_ATOMS: atom_id res chain seq x y z
N MET A 1 -26.84 33.08 -7.84
CA MET A 1 -27.22 33.26 -6.42
C MET A 1 -27.42 34.73 -6.17
N TYR A 2 -28.47 35.09 -5.40
CA TYR A 2 -28.79 36.47 -5.09
C TYR A 2 -28.99 36.62 -3.58
N SER A 3 -28.66 37.78 -3.05
CA SER A 3 -29.00 38.20 -1.69
C SER A 3 -30.07 39.26 -1.74
N LEU A 4 -30.95 39.27 -0.74
CA LEU A 4 -31.92 40.32 -0.52
C LEU A 4 -31.94 40.69 0.97
N GLN A 5 -32.29 41.95 1.27
CA GLN A 5 -32.50 42.38 2.66
C GLN A 5 -33.99 42.30 2.96
N PRO A 6 -34.41 41.62 4.05
CA PRO A 6 -35.84 41.51 4.39
C PRO A 6 -36.60 42.85 4.52
N ALA A 7 -35.89 43.90 4.95
CA ALA A 7 -36.45 45.25 5.06
C ALA A 7 -36.55 45.97 3.71
N HIS A 8 -35.86 45.54 2.69
CA HIS A 8 -35.83 46.13 1.35
C HIS A 8 -35.80 45.02 0.30
N PRO A 9 -36.91 44.28 0.10
CA PRO A 9 -36.97 43.12 -0.79
C PRO A 9 -36.78 43.46 -2.27
N GLU A 10 -36.89 44.72 -2.65
CA GLU A 10 -36.58 45.25 -3.97
C GLU A 10 -35.07 45.37 -4.26
N ALA A 11 -34.25 45.41 -3.21
CA ALA A 11 -32.81 45.57 -3.33
C ALA A 11 -32.13 44.19 -3.48
N VAL A 12 -32.31 43.56 -4.62
CA VAL A 12 -31.67 42.24 -4.94
C VAL A 12 -30.27 42.46 -5.45
N LYS A 13 -29.26 41.88 -4.77
CA LYS A 13 -27.86 41.91 -5.17
C LYS A 13 -27.42 40.55 -5.70
N ALA A 14 -26.85 40.52 -6.90
CA ALA A 14 -26.20 39.30 -7.42
C ALA A 14 -24.93 38.99 -6.63
N VAL A 15 -24.84 37.78 -6.05
CA VAL A 15 -23.69 37.33 -5.25
C VAL A 15 -22.77 36.43 -6.06
N SER A 16 -23.29 35.68 -7.06
CA SER A 16 -22.50 34.87 -7.96
C SER A 16 -22.84 35.13 -9.41
N SER A 17 -21.87 34.97 -10.30
CA SER A 17 -21.96 35.16 -11.76
C SER A 17 -22.11 33.85 -12.55
N PHE A 18 -22.34 32.74 -11.90
CA PHE A 18 -22.51 31.43 -12.56
C PHE A 18 -23.79 31.40 -13.40
N LYS A 19 -23.69 30.88 -14.65
CA LYS A 19 -24.79 30.91 -15.62
C LYS A 19 -25.25 29.54 -16.09
N THR A 20 -24.41 28.52 -15.99
CA THR A 20 -24.63 27.21 -16.62
C THR A 20 -25.44 26.27 -15.75
N HIS A 21 -25.15 26.23 -14.45
CA HIS A 21 -25.77 25.33 -13.48
C HIS A 21 -26.29 26.10 -12.26
N PRO A 22 -27.29 25.58 -11.52
CA PRO A 22 -27.75 26.18 -10.28
C PRO A 22 -26.72 25.99 -9.17
N VAL A 23 -26.57 26.99 -8.32
CA VAL A 23 -25.84 26.86 -7.04
C VAL A 23 -26.73 26.08 -6.07
N ARG A 24 -26.13 25.12 -5.34
CA ARG A 24 -26.79 24.19 -4.43
C ARG A 24 -26.08 24.16 -3.07
N PHE A 25 -26.80 23.67 -2.04
CA PHE A 25 -26.25 23.39 -0.71
C PHE A 25 -25.60 24.61 -0.04
N LEU A 26 -26.23 25.79 -0.20
CA LEU A 26 -25.73 27.03 0.38
C LEU A 26 -25.70 26.95 1.91
N SER A 27 -24.59 27.29 2.49
CA SER A 27 -24.40 27.54 3.93
C SER A 27 -23.66 28.84 4.14
N ILE A 28 -23.77 29.41 5.35
CA ILE A 28 -23.06 30.62 5.75
C ILE A 28 -22.43 30.41 7.13
N SER A 29 -21.19 30.84 7.27
CA SER A 29 -20.48 30.81 8.55
C SER A 29 -20.77 32.06 9.38
N GLY A 30 -20.40 32.03 10.67
CA GLY A 30 -20.61 33.17 11.59
C GLY A 30 -19.87 34.45 11.20
N ASN A 31 -18.84 34.37 10.36
CA ASN A 31 -18.10 35.51 9.81
C ASN A 31 -18.60 35.93 8.41
N GLY A 32 -19.75 35.41 7.95
CA GLY A 32 -20.35 35.77 6.68
C GLY A 32 -19.75 35.09 5.45
N THR A 33 -18.84 34.11 5.59
CA THR A 33 -18.34 33.34 4.46
C THR A 33 -19.42 32.37 3.97
N LEU A 34 -19.75 32.44 2.69
CA LEU A 34 -20.65 31.52 2.01
C LEU A 34 -19.90 30.28 1.59
N CYS A 35 -20.51 29.11 1.75
CA CYS A 35 -20.02 27.84 1.18
C CYS A 35 -21.19 27.22 0.38
N TYR A 36 -20.91 26.75 -0.83
CA TYR A 36 -21.90 26.17 -1.73
C TYR A 36 -21.32 25.26 -2.76
N GLY A 37 -22.17 24.37 -3.31
CA GLY A 37 -21.87 23.52 -4.44
C GLY A 37 -22.22 24.16 -5.78
N TYR A 38 -21.35 24.04 -6.77
CA TYR A 38 -21.59 24.42 -8.16
C TYR A 38 -20.82 23.48 -9.08
N ASP A 39 -21.51 22.89 -10.06
CA ASP A 39 -20.94 22.00 -11.08
C ASP A 39 -20.09 20.86 -10.50
N GLY A 40 -20.59 20.21 -9.43
CA GLY A 40 -19.89 19.10 -8.76
C GLY A 40 -18.75 19.51 -7.83
N GLU A 41 -18.44 20.81 -7.73
CA GLU A 41 -17.34 21.35 -6.95
C GLU A 41 -17.84 22.18 -5.76
N ILE A 42 -17.01 22.38 -4.75
CA ILE A 42 -17.29 23.20 -3.58
C ILE A 42 -16.58 24.55 -3.72
N TYR A 43 -17.31 25.60 -3.42
CA TYR A 43 -16.81 26.97 -3.46
C TYR A 43 -17.03 27.67 -2.12
N THR A 44 -16.09 28.55 -1.77
CA THR A 44 -16.25 29.52 -0.70
C THR A 44 -16.24 30.93 -1.29
N GLN A 45 -16.96 31.84 -0.66
CA GLN A 45 -17.04 33.23 -1.11
C GLN A 45 -17.36 34.17 0.07
N GLN A 46 -16.65 35.27 0.17
CA GLN A 46 -17.03 36.38 1.02
C GLN A 46 -17.88 37.41 0.25
N ASP A 47 -18.63 38.23 0.97
CA ASP A 47 -19.44 39.26 0.30
C ASP A 47 -18.57 40.19 -0.53
N GLY A 48 -18.96 40.40 -1.77
CA GLY A 48 -18.24 41.23 -2.73
C GLY A 48 -16.95 40.60 -3.33
N ALA A 49 -16.56 39.43 -2.87
CA ALA A 49 -15.37 38.75 -3.40
C ALA A 49 -15.72 37.74 -4.52
N ALA A 50 -14.74 37.36 -5.33
CA ALA A 50 -14.90 36.30 -6.31
C ALA A 50 -15.02 34.92 -5.63
N PRO A 51 -15.82 34.00 -6.19
CA PRO A 51 -15.87 32.61 -5.74
C PRO A 51 -14.49 31.95 -5.80
N GLN A 52 -14.11 31.26 -4.73
CA GLN A 52 -12.88 30.45 -4.67
C GLN A 52 -13.25 28.97 -4.59
N LYS A 53 -12.74 28.17 -5.53
CA LYS A 53 -12.89 26.73 -5.48
C LYS A 53 -12.08 26.16 -4.32
N VAL A 54 -12.70 25.31 -3.50
CA VAL A 54 -12.03 24.59 -2.43
C VAL A 54 -11.20 23.48 -3.05
N GLN A 55 -9.89 23.54 -2.85
CA GLN A 55 -8.99 22.45 -3.23
C GLN A 55 -9.16 21.34 -2.18
N ILE A 56 -9.71 20.21 -2.60
CA ILE A 56 -9.84 19.03 -1.73
C ILE A 56 -8.78 18.03 -2.16
N GLU A 57 -7.87 17.74 -1.25
CA GLU A 57 -6.89 16.67 -1.39
C GLU A 57 -7.33 15.52 -0.49
N ILE A 58 -7.64 14.38 -1.09
CA ILE A 58 -7.98 13.17 -0.36
C ILE A 58 -6.72 12.31 -0.34
N ILE A 59 -6.06 12.27 0.80
CA ILE A 59 -5.01 11.30 1.05
C ILE A 59 -5.72 9.96 1.25
N ARG A 60 -5.71 9.13 0.22
CA ARG A 60 -6.17 7.76 0.32
C ARG A 60 -5.02 6.89 0.78
N ASP A 61 -5.25 6.13 1.83
CA ASP A 61 -4.45 4.95 2.15
C ASP A 61 -4.93 3.79 1.25
N ASP A 62 -5.02 4.07 -0.05
CA ASP A 62 -5.34 3.05 -1.04
C ASP A 62 -4.12 2.14 -1.12
N ARG A 63 -4.25 0.99 -0.49
CA ARG A 63 -3.44 -0.14 -0.91
C ARG A 63 -3.67 -0.29 -2.41
N PRO A 64 -2.59 -0.34 -3.22
CA PRO A 64 -2.74 -0.56 -4.65
C PRO A 64 -3.67 -1.76 -4.85
N ASP A 65 -4.60 -1.66 -5.78
CA ASP A 65 -5.51 -2.75 -6.14
C ASP A 65 -4.70 -4.04 -6.16
N THR A 66 -4.95 -4.90 -5.18
CA THR A 66 -4.28 -6.18 -5.09
C THR A 66 -4.83 -7.03 -6.22
N ALA A 67 -4.18 -6.95 -7.39
CA ALA A 67 -4.48 -7.84 -8.48
C ALA A 67 -4.29 -9.27 -7.97
N ARG A 68 -5.37 -10.03 -7.86
CA ARG A 68 -5.29 -11.44 -7.49
C ARG A 68 -4.68 -12.19 -8.67
N LEU A 69 -3.39 -12.51 -8.55
CA LEU A 69 -2.70 -13.33 -9.52
C LEU A 69 -2.88 -14.81 -9.14
N THR A 70 -3.36 -15.60 -10.06
CA THR A 70 -3.46 -17.06 -9.90
C THR A 70 -2.34 -17.70 -10.68
N PHE A 71 -1.43 -18.38 -9.99
CA PHE A 71 -0.37 -19.19 -10.60
C PHE A 71 -0.76 -20.66 -10.55
N THR A 72 -0.79 -21.31 -11.70
CA THR A 72 -1.07 -22.75 -11.81
C THR A 72 0.20 -23.57 -12.02
N ASN A 73 1.32 -22.90 -12.32
CA ASN A 73 2.64 -23.51 -12.53
C ASN A 73 3.74 -22.44 -12.41
N GLY A 74 5.00 -22.85 -12.56
CA GLY A 74 6.13 -21.92 -12.66
C GLY A 74 6.85 -21.64 -11.32
N ALA A 75 6.60 -22.44 -10.27
CA ALA A 75 7.48 -22.45 -9.11
C ALA A 75 8.80 -23.12 -9.48
N THR A 76 9.93 -22.44 -9.21
CA THR A 76 11.28 -22.90 -9.57
C THR A 76 12.04 -23.48 -8.38
N SER A 77 11.61 -23.16 -7.14
CA SER A 77 12.16 -23.68 -5.89
C SER A 77 11.07 -23.70 -4.83
N ALA A 78 11.11 -24.64 -3.90
CA ALA A 78 10.19 -24.68 -2.77
C ALA A 78 10.86 -25.34 -1.57
N THR A 79 10.45 -24.90 -0.36
CA THR A 79 10.87 -25.50 0.92
C THR A 79 9.71 -25.44 1.91
N VAL A 80 9.69 -26.36 2.87
CA VAL A 80 8.65 -26.43 3.91
C VAL A 80 9.26 -25.96 5.24
N SER A 81 8.50 -25.23 6.03
CA SER A 81 8.93 -24.84 7.38
C SER A 81 9.11 -26.07 8.26
N PRO A 82 10.02 -26.05 9.27
CA PRO A 82 10.25 -27.17 10.19
C PRO A 82 8.98 -27.70 10.87
N ASP A 83 8.01 -26.84 11.17
CA ASP A 83 6.72 -27.21 11.75
C ASP A 83 5.69 -27.75 10.75
N GLY A 84 6.00 -27.75 9.45
CA GLY A 84 5.14 -28.24 8.37
C GLY A 84 3.96 -27.33 8.00
N LYS A 85 3.84 -26.13 8.60
CA LYS A 85 2.67 -25.26 8.45
C LYS A 85 2.80 -24.22 7.35
N GLN A 86 3.99 -24.03 6.82
CA GLN A 86 4.28 -23.03 5.80
C GLN A 86 5.08 -23.65 4.65
N VAL A 87 4.81 -23.20 3.44
CA VAL A 87 5.58 -23.55 2.25
C VAL A 87 6.08 -22.26 1.61
N ALA A 88 7.40 -22.07 1.57
CA ALA A 88 8.02 -21.02 0.80
C ALA A 88 8.32 -21.52 -0.62
N PHE A 89 8.10 -20.69 -1.62
CA PHE A 89 8.39 -21.01 -3.01
C PHE A 89 8.77 -19.75 -3.80
N ILE A 90 9.46 -19.96 -4.91
CA ILE A 90 9.81 -18.90 -5.84
C ILE A 90 8.94 -19.03 -7.09
N ALA A 91 8.27 -17.95 -7.45
CA ALA A 91 7.53 -17.84 -8.68
C ALA A 91 7.79 -16.49 -9.35
N ARG A 92 8.07 -16.50 -10.65
CA ARG A 92 8.42 -15.29 -11.43
C ARG A 92 9.59 -14.48 -10.86
N GLY A 93 10.55 -15.15 -10.23
CA GLY A 93 11.71 -14.52 -9.62
C GLY A 93 11.48 -14.00 -8.20
N GLU A 94 10.27 -14.03 -7.67
CA GLU A 94 9.91 -13.52 -6.35
C GLU A 94 9.65 -14.64 -5.34
N VAL A 95 9.93 -14.36 -4.07
CA VAL A 95 9.69 -15.28 -2.95
C VAL A 95 8.28 -15.10 -2.41
N PHE A 96 7.56 -16.20 -2.28
CA PHE A 96 6.24 -16.28 -1.65
C PHE A 96 6.25 -17.28 -0.52
N VAL A 97 5.41 -17.05 0.48
CA VAL A 97 5.12 -18.05 1.53
C VAL A 97 3.63 -18.25 1.62
N THR A 98 3.19 -19.49 1.53
CA THR A 98 1.78 -19.89 1.68
C THR A 98 1.60 -20.72 2.95
N SER A 99 0.38 -20.65 3.53
CA SER A 99 -0.01 -21.57 4.59
C SER A 99 -0.26 -22.97 3.99
N ALA A 100 0.11 -24.02 4.74
CA ALA A 100 -0.26 -25.39 4.41
C ALA A 100 -1.74 -25.67 4.74
N ASP A 101 -2.32 -24.96 5.71
CA ASP A 101 -3.66 -25.21 6.24
C ASP A 101 -4.74 -24.36 5.57
N TYR A 102 -4.39 -23.17 5.01
CA TYR A 102 -5.36 -22.25 4.43
C TYR A 102 -4.83 -21.66 3.10
N ALA A 103 -5.74 -21.19 2.26
CA ALA A 103 -5.41 -20.54 0.98
C ALA A 103 -4.90 -19.08 1.17
N THR A 104 -3.96 -18.87 2.10
CA THR A 104 -3.36 -17.56 2.36
C THR A 104 -1.91 -17.58 1.94
N THR A 105 -1.56 -16.69 1.01
CA THR A 105 -0.20 -16.54 0.48
C THR A 105 0.25 -15.10 0.61
N LYS A 106 1.49 -14.92 1.06
CA LYS A 106 2.14 -13.61 1.14
C LYS A 106 3.33 -13.57 0.20
N GLN A 107 3.45 -12.52 -0.57
CA GLN A 107 4.68 -12.18 -1.28
C GLN A 107 5.67 -11.59 -0.28
N ILE A 108 6.90 -12.07 -0.29
CA ILE A 108 7.96 -11.66 0.63
C ILE A 108 8.86 -10.62 -0.05
N THR A 109 9.29 -10.90 -1.28
CA THR A 109 10.17 -10.00 -2.04
C THR A 109 9.38 -9.18 -3.05
N HIS A 110 9.82 -7.95 -3.30
CA HIS A 110 9.19 -7.01 -4.25
C HIS A 110 10.29 -6.30 -5.03
N THR A 111 11.13 -7.05 -5.72
CA THR A 111 12.31 -6.51 -6.42
C THR A 111 12.26 -6.86 -7.90
N PRO A 112 12.91 -6.08 -8.76
CA PRO A 112 13.08 -6.46 -10.17
C PRO A 112 14.17 -7.55 -10.37
N ALA A 113 14.87 -7.96 -9.31
CA ALA A 113 15.93 -8.95 -9.34
C ALA A 113 15.35 -10.38 -9.26
N GLY A 114 16.14 -11.36 -9.64
CA GLY A 114 15.79 -12.76 -9.46
C GLY A 114 16.16 -13.24 -8.06
N GLU A 115 15.31 -14.12 -7.49
CA GLU A 115 15.59 -14.84 -6.25
C GLU A 115 15.79 -16.32 -6.51
N SER A 116 16.63 -16.97 -5.68
CA SER A 116 16.89 -18.40 -5.75
C SER A 116 17.26 -19.00 -4.39
N GLY A 117 17.13 -20.30 -4.26
CA GLY A 117 17.47 -21.04 -3.04
C GLY A 117 16.66 -20.57 -1.83
N LEU A 118 16.03 -21.47 -1.13
CA LEU A 118 15.18 -21.16 0.02
C LEU A 118 15.54 -22.08 1.18
N SER A 119 15.64 -21.53 2.38
CA SER A 119 15.80 -22.30 3.60
C SER A 119 15.08 -21.62 4.76
N PHE A 120 14.19 -22.35 5.44
CA PHE A 120 13.62 -21.89 6.71
C PHE A 120 14.59 -22.10 7.85
N ALA A 121 14.67 -21.15 8.75
CA ALA A 121 15.30 -21.34 10.05
C ALA A 121 14.44 -22.23 10.95
N PRO A 122 15.02 -22.86 11.98
CA PRO A 122 14.30 -23.69 12.94
C PRO A 122 13.20 -22.95 13.71
N ASP A 123 13.27 -21.63 13.77
CA ASP A 123 12.27 -20.76 14.43
C ASP A 123 10.95 -20.62 13.65
N ASN A 124 10.84 -21.11 12.41
CA ASN A 124 9.72 -20.96 11.49
C ASN A 124 9.38 -19.49 11.14
N ARG A 125 10.21 -18.54 11.54
CA ARG A 125 9.98 -17.08 11.46
C ARG A 125 11.05 -16.36 10.65
N THR A 126 12.10 -17.08 10.26
CA THR A 126 13.20 -16.56 9.45
C THR A 126 13.34 -17.43 8.20
N LEU A 127 13.46 -16.78 7.05
CA LEU A 127 13.65 -17.40 5.74
C LEU A 127 14.93 -16.85 5.10
N ALA A 128 15.86 -17.71 4.72
CA ALA A 128 17.04 -17.34 3.94
C ALA A 128 16.79 -17.61 2.46
N TYR A 129 17.33 -16.74 1.60
CA TYR A 129 17.31 -16.86 0.15
C TYR A 129 18.47 -16.09 -0.46
N ALA A 130 18.78 -16.39 -1.72
CA ALA A 130 19.72 -15.63 -2.53
C ALA A 130 18.99 -14.68 -3.47
N SER A 131 19.51 -13.46 -3.66
CA SER A 131 18.99 -12.45 -4.58
C SER A 131 20.12 -11.78 -5.35
N GLU A 132 19.87 -11.43 -6.62
CA GLU A 132 20.86 -10.72 -7.45
C GLU A 132 20.64 -9.19 -7.50
N ARG A 133 20.02 -8.60 -6.45
CA ARG A 133 19.67 -7.17 -6.36
C ARG A 133 20.79 -6.20 -6.70
N ASN A 134 22.03 -6.57 -6.48
CA ASN A 134 23.19 -5.72 -6.70
C ASN A 134 24.06 -6.19 -7.90
N GLY A 135 23.46 -6.94 -8.83
CA GLY A 135 24.14 -7.46 -10.01
C GLY A 135 24.98 -8.71 -9.76
N ASN A 136 24.96 -9.26 -8.55
CA ASN A 136 25.53 -10.53 -8.17
C ASN A 136 24.70 -11.22 -7.07
N TRP A 137 24.80 -12.52 -6.99
CA TRP A 137 24.05 -13.32 -6.02
C TRP A 137 24.57 -13.10 -4.60
N GLN A 138 23.70 -12.63 -3.70
CA GLN A 138 23.96 -12.41 -2.29
C GLN A 138 22.87 -13.02 -1.43
N LEU A 139 23.20 -13.34 -0.17
CA LEU A 139 22.25 -13.93 0.77
C LEU A 139 21.46 -12.85 1.52
N TYR A 140 20.18 -13.08 1.65
CA TYR A 140 19.24 -12.27 2.40
C TYR A 140 18.46 -13.11 3.39
N LEU A 141 18.04 -12.47 4.47
CA LEU A 141 17.12 -13.02 5.45
C LEU A 141 15.83 -12.18 5.44
N ALA A 142 14.69 -12.86 5.33
CA ALA A 142 13.40 -12.28 5.65
C ALA A 142 12.98 -12.72 7.06
N LYS A 143 12.55 -11.79 7.90
CA LYS A 143 12.18 -12.05 9.31
C LYS A 143 10.81 -11.49 9.65
N ILE A 144 10.01 -12.24 10.38
CA ILE A 144 8.77 -11.74 10.97
C ILE A 144 9.12 -10.88 12.19
N VAL A 145 8.77 -9.58 12.14
CA VAL A 145 9.15 -8.60 13.16
C VAL A 145 8.31 -8.75 14.43
N ARG A 146 6.98 -8.80 14.27
CA ARG A 146 6.05 -8.78 15.39
C ARG A 146 5.95 -10.17 16.03
N LYS A 147 6.07 -10.23 17.35
CA LYS A 147 5.99 -11.49 18.10
C LYS A 147 4.61 -12.15 18.02
N GLU A 148 3.58 -11.34 17.88
CA GLU A 148 2.18 -11.77 17.78
C GLU A 148 1.86 -12.44 16.44
N ASP A 149 2.65 -12.15 15.39
CA ASP A 149 2.43 -12.73 14.06
C ASP A 149 2.97 -14.17 14.07
N PRO A 150 2.12 -15.20 13.87
CA PRO A 150 2.52 -16.60 14.08
C PRO A 150 3.35 -17.17 12.92
N ASN A 151 3.15 -16.65 11.71
CA ASN A 151 3.73 -17.19 10.47
C ASN A 151 3.79 -16.11 9.37
N PHE A 152 4.55 -16.35 8.31
CA PHE A 152 4.71 -15.41 7.20
C PHE A 152 3.40 -15.03 6.50
N PRO A 153 2.51 -15.98 6.14
CA PRO A 153 1.26 -15.64 5.46
C PRO A 153 0.40 -14.60 6.20
N ASN A 154 0.44 -14.62 7.53
CA ASN A 154 -0.33 -13.72 8.38
C ASN A 154 0.52 -12.59 9.00
N ALA A 155 1.83 -12.52 8.68
CA ALA A 155 2.68 -11.50 9.24
C ALA A 155 2.28 -10.10 8.76
N THR A 156 2.18 -9.17 9.71
CA THR A 156 1.89 -7.77 9.42
C THR A 156 3.12 -7.08 8.81
N ILE A 157 4.29 -7.35 9.41
CA ILE A 157 5.56 -6.75 9.01
C ILE A 157 6.58 -7.87 8.82
N VAL A 158 7.21 -7.88 7.64
CA VAL A 158 8.38 -8.70 7.33
C VAL A 158 9.51 -7.75 6.98
N GLU A 159 10.65 -7.91 7.61
CA GLU A 159 11.88 -7.17 7.30
C GLU A 159 12.86 -8.05 6.55
N GLU A 160 13.55 -7.45 5.59
CA GLU A 160 14.60 -8.08 4.83
C GLU A 160 15.95 -7.47 5.18
N GLU A 161 16.95 -8.29 5.40
CA GLU A 161 18.34 -7.84 5.62
C GLU A 161 19.33 -8.64 4.76
N ALA A 162 20.35 -7.96 4.25
CA ALA A 162 21.46 -8.63 3.59
C ALA A 162 22.38 -9.27 4.64
N LEU A 163 22.63 -10.58 4.53
CA LEU A 163 23.41 -11.30 5.51
C LEU A 163 24.90 -10.90 5.49
N LEU A 164 25.46 -10.62 4.31
CA LEU A 164 26.87 -10.26 4.12
C LEU A 164 26.98 -9.16 3.04
N PRO A 165 26.73 -7.90 3.35
CA PRO A 165 26.42 -6.86 2.37
C PRO A 165 27.58 -6.35 1.49
N SER A 166 28.80 -6.77 1.65
CA SER A 166 29.95 -6.23 0.91
C SER A 166 30.73 -7.25 0.10
N ALA A 167 30.10 -8.34 -0.28
CA ALA A 167 30.82 -9.43 -0.92
C ALA A 167 31.04 -9.18 -2.41
N THR A 168 32.25 -9.37 -2.85
CA THR A 168 32.64 -9.49 -4.25
C THR A 168 32.46 -10.93 -4.79
N VAL A 169 32.08 -11.86 -3.91
CA VAL A 169 31.89 -13.28 -4.20
C VAL A 169 30.41 -13.59 -4.22
N GLU A 170 29.96 -14.27 -5.25
CA GLU A 170 28.60 -14.79 -5.35
C GLU A 170 28.30 -15.84 -4.28
N ARG A 171 27.09 -15.77 -3.72
CA ARG A 171 26.58 -16.69 -2.71
C ARG A 171 25.18 -17.11 -3.08
N ALA A 172 24.96 -18.42 -3.07
CA ALA A 172 23.68 -19.04 -3.41
C ALA A 172 23.40 -20.26 -2.53
N PHE A 173 22.18 -20.77 -2.57
CA PHE A 173 21.74 -21.98 -1.88
C PHE A 173 21.98 -21.96 -0.36
N PRO A 174 21.44 -20.96 0.36
CA PRO A 174 21.54 -20.92 1.81
C PRO A 174 20.87 -22.14 2.43
N GLN A 175 21.44 -22.63 3.53
CA GLN A 175 20.81 -23.65 4.36
C GLN A 175 21.09 -23.34 5.82
N PHE A 176 20.05 -23.37 6.64
CA PHE A 176 20.20 -23.35 8.08
C PHE A 176 20.62 -24.73 8.59
N SER A 177 21.45 -24.73 9.60
CA SER A 177 21.69 -25.94 10.40
C SER A 177 20.45 -26.26 11.26
N PRO A 178 20.31 -27.51 11.78
CA PRO A 178 19.14 -27.89 12.60
C PRO A 178 18.97 -27.07 13.88
N ASP A 179 20.04 -26.45 14.35
CA ASP A 179 20.09 -25.59 15.54
C ASP A 179 20.03 -24.06 15.21
N GLY A 180 20.02 -23.68 13.94
CA GLY A 180 19.88 -22.29 13.47
C GLY A 180 21.15 -21.61 12.99
#